data_8a74cbf7af12d219f87a0bf1ab29ed5b
#
_entry.id   8a74cbf7af12d219f87a0bf1ab29ed5b
#
_cell.length_a   1.000
_cell.length_b   1.000
_cell.length_c   1.000
_cell.angle_alpha   90.00
_cell.angle_beta   90.00
_cell.angle_gamma   90.00
#
_symmetry.space_group_name_H-M   'P 1'
#
loop_
_entity.id
_entity.type
_entity.pdbx_description
1 polymer ?
#
loop_
_entity_poly.entity_id
_entity_poly.type
_entity_poly.pdbx_seq_one_letter_code
_entity_poly.pdbx_strand_id
1 'polypeptide(L)'
;YKRQAPGQVFWHPNGWTIYTELQDYMRRKQRAGGYVEVNTPQVVDRKLWIASGHWDKYQENMFIVEVDEEHAREKAVNALKPMNCPCHVQIFNQGLKSYRDLPLRMAEFGSCARYEPSGALHGIMRVRGFTQDDGHIFCREDQIEEETALYIN
;
A
#
# COMPACT_ATOMS: atom_id res chain seq x y z
N TYR A 1 -12.30 -16.48 14.98
CA TYR A 1 -11.30 -15.53 14.48
C TYR A 1 -11.50 -14.10 14.98
N LYS A 2 -12.73 -13.67 15.29
CA LYS A 2 -13.02 -12.31 15.81
C LYS A 2 -12.28 -11.96 17.11
N ARG A 3 -11.90 -12.96 17.91
CA ARG A 3 -11.15 -12.76 19.16
C ARG A 3 -9.65 -12.72 18.95
N GLN A 4 -9.10 -13.48 17.99
CA GLN A 4 -7.67 -13.60 17.75
C GLN A 4 -7.10 -12.46 16.87
N ALA A 5 -7.86 -12.03 15.87
CA ALA A 5 -7.46 -10.97 14.94
C ALA A 5 -8.68 -10.12 14.55
N PRO A 6 -9.13 -9.21 15.44
CA PRO A 6 -10.31 -8.39 15.18
C PRO A 6 -10.13 -7.53 13.92
N GLY A 7 -11.07 -7.63 12.98
CA GLY A 7 -11.02 -6.89 11.73
C GLY A 7 -10.01 -7.39 10.70
N GLN A 8 -9.52 -8.62 10.86
CA GLN A 8 -8.67 -9.26 9.85
C GLN A 8 -9.34 -10.52 9.31
N VAL A 9 -9.06 -10.85 8.05
CA VAL A 9 -9.68 -11.96 7.34
C VAL A 9 -8.79 -13.19 7.40
N PHE A 10 -9.37 -14.33 7.81
CA PHE A 10 -8.76 -15.64 7.68
C PHE A 10 -9.32 -16.30 6.44
N TRP A 11 -8.53 -16.36 5.39
CA TRP A 11 -8.94 -16.95 4.12
C TRP A 11 -8.89 -18.48 4.20
N HIS A 12 -10.07 -19.11 4.10
CA HIS A 12 -10.19 -20.55 3.95
C HIS A 12 -9.93 -20.99 2.51
N PRO A 13 -9.68 -22.29 2.21
CA PRO A 13 -9.25 -22.73 0.89
C PRO A 13 -10.11 -22.21 -0.27
N ASN A 14 -11.43 -22.32 -0.16
CA ASN A 14 -12.33 -21.85 -1.22
C ASN A 14 -12.25 -20.32 -1.42
N GLY A 15 -12.23 -19.57 -0.32
CA GLY A 15 -12.08 -18.12 -0.36
C GLY A 15 -10.70 -17.70 -0.88
N TRP A 16 -9.67 -18.42 -0.52
CA TRP A 16 -8.31 -18.19 -1.00
C TRP A 16 -8.19 -18.46 -2.51
N THR A 17 -8.85 -19.50 -3.04
CA THR A 17 -8.90 -19.76 -4.47
C THR A 17 -9.51 -18.57 -5.23
N ILE A 18 -10.66 -18.07 -4.77
CA ILE A 18 -11.30 -16.91 -5.39
C ILE A 18 -10.38 -15.67 -5.31
N TYR A 19 -9.75 -15.46 -4.16
CA TYR A 19 -8.84 -14.35 -3.94
C TYR A 19 -7.66 -14.38 -4.94
N THR A 20 -7.01 -15.52 -5.09
CA THR A 20 -5.86 -15.68 -6.00
C THR A 20 -6.26 -15.53 -7.48
N GLU A 21 -7.42 -16.06 -7.87
CA GLU A 21 -7.95 -15.88 -9.23
C GLU A 21 -8.21 -14.41 -9.56
N LEU A 22 -8.80 -13.66 -8.62
CA LEU A 22 -9.00 -12.21 -8.79
C LEU A 22 -7.67 -11.48 -8.89
N GLN A 23 -6.70 -11.84 -8.03
CA GLN A 23 -5.37 -11.23 -8.06
C GLN A 23 -4.66 -11.49 -9.38
N ASP A 24 -4.72 -12.71 -9.90
CA ASP A 24 -4.12 -13.06 -11.18
C ASP A 24 -4.83 -12.39 -12.36
N TYR A 25 -6.15 -12.23 -12.29
CA TYR A 25 -6.88 -11.44 -13.28
C TYR A 25 -6.41 -10.00 -13.32
N MET A 26 -6.32 -9.32 -12.16
CA MET A 26 -5.87 -7.94 -12.07
C MET A 26 -4.40 -7.79 -12.49
N ARG A 27 -3.54 -8.74 -12.13
CA ARG A 27 -2.13 -8.76 -12.57
C ARG A 27 -2.01 -8.79 -14.09
N ARG A 28 -2.83 -9.59 -14.77
CA ARG A 28 -2.87 -9.62 -16.24
C ARG A 28 -3.32 -8.27 -16.82
N LYS A 29 -4.33 -7.63 -16.22
CA LYS A 29 -4.82 -6.31 -16.63
C LYS A 29 -3.75 -5.22 -16.45
N GLN A 30 -3.12 -5.19 -15.29
CA GLN A 30 -2.06 -4.23 -14.98
C GLN A 30 -0.88 -4.37 -15.95
N ARG A 31 -0.42 -5.60 -16.22
CA ARG A 31 0.64 -5.86 -17.18
C ARG A 31 0.26 -5.42 -18.60
N ALA A 32 -0.96 -5.69 -19.03
CA ALA A 32 -1.47 -5.24 -20.33
C ALA A 32 -1.55 -3.71 -20.41
N GLY A 33 -1.83 -3.02 -19.30
CA GLY A 33 -1.79 -1.57 -19.18
C GLY A 33 -0.39 -0.96 -19.03
N GLY A 34 0.68 -1.78 -19.12
CA GLY A 34 2.07 -1.32 -19.02
C GLY A 34 2.53 -1.00 -17.59
N TYR A 35 1.84 -1.52 -16.58
CA TYR A 35 2.27 -1.37 -15.18
C TYR A 35 3.36 -2.37 -14.82
N VAL A 36 4.38 -1.88 -14.12
CA VAL A 36 5.44 -2.70 -13.52
C VAL A 36 5.01 -3.07 -12.10
N GLU A 37 4.95 -4.37 -11.80
CA GLU A 37 4.61 -4.87 -10.47
C GLU A 37 5.79 -4.67 -9.53
N VAL A 38 5.53 -4.04 -8.39
CA VAL A 38 6.49 -3.83 -7.29
C VAL A 38 5.94 -4.43 -6.00
N ASN A 39 6.81 -4.57 -5.00
CA ASN A 39 6.41 -5.01 -3.67
C ASN A 39 7.20 -4.20 -2.64
N THR A 40 6.49 -3.53 -1.74
CA THR A 40 7.09 -2.67 -0.72
C THR A 40 6.91 -3.24 0.68
N PRO A 41 7.83 -2.91 1.63
CA PRO A 41 7.77 -3.41 3.00
C PRO A 41 6.44 -3.08 3.69
N GLN A 42 5.97 -3.99 4.54
CA GLN A 42 4.78 -3.76 5.36
C GLN A 42 5.06 -2.91 6.60
N VAL A 43 6.24 -3.10 7.20
CA VAL A 43 6.71 -2.36 8.37
C VAL A 43 7.67 -1.29 7.91
N VAL A 44 7.37 -0.03 8.19
CA VAL A 44 8.10 1.13 7.67
C VAL A 44 8.39 2.11 8.79
N ASP A 45 9.60 2.69 8.78
CA ASP A 45 10.03 3.68 9.77
C ASP A 45 9.11 4.90 9.79
N ARG A 46 8.85 5.41 10.99
CA ARG A 46 8.04 6.62 11.25
C ARG A 46 8.48 7.82 10.41
N LYS A 47 9.76 7.93 10.11
CA LYS A 47 10.30 9.07 9.33
C LYS A 47 9.66 9.21 7.96
N LEU A 48 9.32 8.08 7.29
CA LEU A 48 8.62 8.14 6.01
C LEU A 48 7.21 8.71 6.17
N TRP A 49 6.52 8.33 7.24
CA TRP A 49 5.16 8.80 7.52
C TRP A 49 5.13 10.27 7.91
N ILE A 50 6.15 10.75 8.62
CA ILE A 50 6.33 12.19 8.92
C ILE A 50 6.60 12.96 7.62
N ALA A 51 7.55 12.50 6.79
CA ALA A 51 7.91 13.17 5.54
C ALA A 51 6.75 13.25 4.55
N SER A 52 5.85 12.28 4.55
CA SER A 52 4.66 12.24 3.69
C SER A 52 3.42 12.91 4.31
N GLY A 53 3.51 13.44 5.55
CA GLY A 53 2.41 14.08 6.26
C GLY A 53 1.32 13.14 6.79
N HIS A 54 1.52 11.83 6.66
CA HIS A 54 0.55 10.85 7.16
C HIS A 54 0.59 10.71 8.67
N TRP A 55 1.75 10.89 9.30
CA TRP A 55 1.89 10.77 10.74
C TRP A 55 0.98 11.73 11.49
N ASP A 56 0.96 13.00 11.10
CA ASP A 56 0.19 14.03 11.80
C ASP A 56 -1.33 13.88 11.60
N LYS A 57 -1.75 13.32 10.45
CA LYS A 57 -3.16 13.26 10.08
C LYS A 57 -3.83 11.92 10.40
N TYR A 58 -3.06 10.83 10.46
CA TYR A 58 -3.58 9.46 10.49
C TYR A 58 -2.95 8.58 11.56
N GLN A 59 -2.14 9.13 12.48
CA GLN A 59 -1.46 8.35 13.52
C GLN A 59 -2.43 7.49 14.33
N GLU A 60 -3.61 8.03 14.66
CA GLU A 60 -4.64 7.31 15.43
C GLU A 60 -5.16 6.05 14.72
N ASN A 61 -5.04 6.02 13.39
CA ASN A 61 -5.47 4.91 12.55
C ASN A 61 -4.32 4.01 12.11
N MET A 62 -3.13 4.18 12.66
CA MET A 62 -1.96 3.36 12.32
C MET A 62 -1.68 2.32 13.40
N PHE A 63 -1.27 1.13 12.97
CA PHE A 63 -0.66 0.15 13.88
C PHE A 63 0.81 0.53 14.09
N ILE A 64 1.14 1.00 15.27
CA ILE A 64 2.49 1.42 15.64
C ILE A 64 3.22 0.23 16.25
N VAL A 65 4.46 0.00 15.82
CA VAL A 65 5.36 -1.03 16.31
C VAL A 65 6.59 -0.36 16.89
N GLU A 66 6.70 -0.40 18.21
CA GLU A 66 7.88 0.08 18.93
C GLU A 66 8.82 -1.10 19.16
N VAL A 67 10.10 -0.91 18.87
CA VAL A 67 11.15 -1.89 19.10
C VAL A 67 12.18 -1.26 20.03
N ASP A 68 12.39 -1.89 21.18
CA ASP A 68 13.45 -1.52 22.10
C ASP A 68 14.77 -2.19 21.63
N GLU A 69 15.69 -1.40 21.15
CA GLU A 69 17.06 -1.84 20.84
C GLU A 69 17.96 -1.51 22.05
N GLU A 70 18.58 -2.52 22.67
CA GLU A 70 19.39 -2.40 23.89
C GLU A 70 20.52 -1.36 23.81
N HIS A 71 20.95 -0.97 22.60
CA HIS A 71 22.07 -0.04 22.37
C HIS A 71 21.68 1.19 21.53
N ALA A 72 20.42 1.36 21.17
CA ALA A 72 19.99 2.54 20.44
C ALA A 72 19.75 3.73 21.37
N ARG A 73 20.18 4.91 20.94
CA ARG A 73 19.95 6.17 21.70
C ARG A 73 18.45 6.55 21.76
N GLU A 74 17.66 6.05 20.83
CA GLU A 74 16.21 6.28 20.74
C GLU A 74 15.51 4.98 20.33
N LYS A 75 14.28 4.80 20.82
CA LYS A 75 13.43 3.67 20.40
C LYS A 75 13.14 3.74 18.90
N ALA A 76 13.32 2.63 18.21
CA ALA A 76 12.89 2.53 16.82
C ALA A 76 11.34 2.46 16.77
N VAL A 77 10.72 3.48 16.18
CA VAL A 77 9.26 3.55 15.99
C VAL A 77 8.95 3.30 14.53
N ASN A 78 8.26 2.20 14.28
CA ASN A 78 7.78 1.81 12.96
C ASN A 78 6.25 1.79 12.95
N ALA A 79 5.66 1.70 11.78
CA ALA A 79 4.24 1.44 11.62
C ALA A 79 3.98 0.45 10.50
N LEU A 80 2.90 -0.33 10.62
CA LEU A 80 2.36 -1.06 9.49
C LEU A 80 1.80 -0.06 8.48
N LYS A 81 2.17 -0.22 7.21
CA LYS A 81 1.75 0.74 6.18
C LYS A 81 0.22 0.80 6.06
N PRO A 82 -0.40 1.98 6.18
CA PRO A 82 -1.82 2.17 5.94
C PRO A 82 -2.16 2.37 4.47
N MET A 83 -1.15 2.66 3.64
CA MET A 83 -1.24 2.87 2.19
C MET A 83 0.11 2.67 1.51
N ASN A 84 0.12 2.50 0.18
CA ASN A 84 1.32 2.18 -0.59
C ASN A 84 2.02 3.43 -1.16
N CYS A 85 1.31 4.55 -1.31
CA CYS A 85 1.79 5.76 -2.00
C CYS A 85 3.19 6.22 -1.58
N PRO A 86 3.50 6.43 -0.28
CA PRO A 86 4.83 6.89 0.12
C PRO A 86 5.95 5.91 -0.25
N CYS A 87 5.66 4.60 -0.23
CA CYS A 87 6.63 3.57 -0.58
C CYS A 87 6.91 3.55 -2.09
N HIS A 88 5.89 3.73 -2.93
CA HIS A 88 6.10 3.86 -4.39
C HIS A 88 6.90 5.11 -4.74
N VAL A 89 6.68 6.22 -4.02
CA VAL A 89 7.50 7.43 -4.18
C VAL A 89 8.96 7.16 -3.82
N GLN A 90 9.24 6.31 -2.80
CA GLN A 90 10.63 5.92 -2.48
C GLN A 90 11.27 5.12 -3.62
N ILE A 91 10.55 4.21 -4.26
CA ILE A 91 11.05 3.49 -5.45
C ILE A 91 11.30 4.47 -6.59
N PHE A 92 10.36 5.40 -6.82
CA PHE A 92 10.51 6.43 -7.85
C PHE A 92 11.75 7.30 -7.62
N ASN A 93 12.05 7.67 -6.38
CA ASN A 93 13.17 8.51 -6.01
C ASN A 93 14.54 7.80 -6.07
N GLN A 94 14.57 6.48 -6.27
CA GLN A 94 15.83 5.75 -6.42
C GLN A 94 16.43 5.97 -7.81
N GLY A 95 17.70 6.38 -7.84
CA GLY A 95 18.44 6.61 -9.07
C GLY A 95 18.05 7.89 -9.81
N LEU A 96 18.86 8.22 -10.81
CA LEU A 96 18.59 9.35 -11.70
C LEU A 96 17.51 8.95 -12.73
N LYS A 97 16.48 9.75 -12.83
CA LYS A 97 15.41 9.58 -13.84
C LYS A 97 15.39 10.77 -14.78
N SER A 98 15.18 10.48 -16.05
CA SER A 98 14.97 11.47 -17.08
C SER A 98 13.47 11.69 -17.31
N TYR A 99 13.10 12.88 -17.75
CA TYR A 99 11.73 13.14 -18.23
C TYR A 99 11.28 12.17 -19.35
N ARG A 100 12.25 11.53 -20.04
CA ARG A 100 12.01 10.53 -21.09
C ARG A 100 11.59 9.17 -20.55
N ASP A 101 11.82 8.92 -19.27
CA ASP A 101 11.42 7.68 -18.59
C ASP A 101 9.95 7.73 -18.15
N LEU A 102 9.28 8.88 -18.32
CA LEU A 102 7.89 9.10 -17.97
C LEU A 102 6.97 8.97 -19.20
N PRO A 103 5.77 8.41 -19.04
CA PRO A 103 5.15 8.01 -17.78
C PRO A 103 5.68 6.70 -17.24
N LEU A 104 5.82 6.58 -15.93
CA LEU A 104 6.17 5.36 -15.23
C LEU A 104 4.97 4.87 -14.43
N ARG A 105 4.48 3.67 -14.72
CA ARG A 105 3.32 3.07 -14.08
C ARG A 105 3.78 1.94 -13.18
N MET A 106 3.51 2.04 -11.87
CA MET A 106 3.80 1.01 -10.88
C MET A 106 2.51 0.46 -10.32
N ALA A 107 2.46 -0.84 -10.07
CA ALA A 107 1.34 -1.51 -9.40
C ALA A 107 1.84 -2.44 -8.30
N GLU A 108 1.04 -2.60 -7.26
CA GLU A 108 1.35 -3.46 -6.11
C GLU A 108 0.07 -4.11 -5.58
N PHE A 109 0.14 -5.39 -5.27
CA PHE A 109 -0.83 -6.01 -4.37
C PHE A 109 -0.39 -5.76 -2.93
N GLY A 110 -0.59 -4.51 -2.50
CA GLY A 110 -0.06 -4.01 -1.24
C GLY A 110 -0.90 -4.43 -0.04
N SER A 111 -0.28 -5.13 0.91
CA SER A 111 -0.91 -5.45 2.18
C SER A 111 -0.86 -4.24 3.10
N CYS A 112 -2.03 -3.67 3.40
CA CYS A 112 -2.20 -2.48 4.23
C CYS A 112 -2.92 -2.81 5.54
N ALA A 113 -2.61 -2.04 6.58
CA ALA A 113 -3.25 -2.18 7.88
C ALA A 113 -3.69 -0.81 8.41
N ARG A 114 -4.97 -0.72 8.83
CA ARG A 114 -5.57 0.48 9.42
C ARG A 114 -6.27 0.13 10.71
N TYR A 115 -5.98 0.83 11.78
CA TYR A 115 -6.66 0.65 13.06
C TYR A 115 -8.05 1.27 13.01
N GLU A 116 -8.98 0.57 12.36
CA GLU A 116 -10.37 0.97 12.32
C GLU A 116 -11.04 0.71 13.68
N PRO A 117 -11.87 1.63 14.19
CA PRO A 117 -12.63 1.41 15.41
C PRO A 117 -13.50 0.16 15.30
N SER A 118 -13.66 -0.57 16.41
CA SER A 118 -14.41 -1.84 16.39
C SER A 118 -15.86 -1.69 15.93
N GLY A 119 -16.50 -0.56 16.21
CA GLY A 119 -17.86 -0.24 15.75
C GLY A 119 -17.97 0.06 14.25
N ALA A 120 -16.86 0.33 13.57
CA ALA A 120 -16.83 0.61 12.13
C ALA A 120 -16.60 -0.66 11.28
N LEU A 121 -16.22 -1.77 11.90
CA LEU A 121 -15.92 -3.01 11.19
C LEU A 121 -17.19 -3.62 10.58
N HIS A 122 -17.14 -3.96 9.27
CA HIS A 122 -18.30 -4.50 8.56
C HIS A 122 -17.90 -5.59 7.57
N GLY A 123 -18.10 -6.86 7.93
CA GLY A 123 -17.83 -8.02 7.09
C GLY A 123 -16.39 -8.02 6.54
N ILE A 124 -16.27 -8.12 5.22
CA ILE A 124 -15.02 -7.93 4.47
C ILE A 124 -14.93 -6.55 3.81
N MET A 125 -15.96 -5.71 3.97
CA MET A 125 -16.04 -4.38 3.34
C MET A 125 -15.24 -3.33 4.10
N ARG A 126 -15.19 -3.44 5.44
CA ARG A 126 -14.40 -2.57 6.28
C ARG A 126 -13.65 -3.39 7.33
N VAL A 127 -12.38 -3.54 7.12
CA VAL A 127 -11.47 -4.40 7.88
C VAL A 127 -10.23 -3.63 8.31
N ARG A 128 -9.43 -4.22 9.20
CA ARG A 128 -8.17 -3.64 9.68
C ARG A 128 -6.95 -4.09 8.86
N GLY A 129 -7.03 -5.26 8.22
CA GLY A 129 -5.99 -5.77 7.34
C GLY A 129 -6.58 -6.16 5.99
N PHE A 130 -6.06 -5.60 4.91
CA PHE A 130 -6.56 -5.80 3.56
C PHE A 130 -5.43 -5.68 2.53
N THR A 131 -5.67 -6.22 1.35
CA THR A 131 -4.76 -6.06 0.20
C THR A 131 -5.43 -5.17 -0.83
N GLN A 132 -4.69 -4.20 -1.33
CA GLN A 132 -5.11 -3.34 -2.44
C GLN A 132 -4.37 -3.76 -3.70
N ASP A 133 -5.08 -3.81 -4.84
CA ASP A 133 -4.50 -3.78 -6.17
C ASP A 133 -4.25 -2.31 -6.54
N ASP A 134 -3.23 -1.73 -5.96
CA ASP A 134 -2.94 -0.31 -6.01
C ASP A 134 -2.00 0.02 -7.16
N GLY A 135 -2.21 1.17 -7.81
CA GLY A 135 -1.39 1.63 -8.92
C GLY A 135 -1.09 3.13 -8.81
N HIS A 136 0.15 3.50 -9.16
CA HIS A 136 0.60 4.88 -9.22
C HIS A 136 1.23 5.18 -10.57
N ILE A 137 0.81 6.29 -11.17
CA ILE A 137 1.33 6.80 -12.42
C ILE A 137 2.16 8.04 -12.12
N PHE A 138 3.45 7.96 -12.37
CA PHE A 138 4.36 9.09 -12.32
C PHE A 138 4.49 9.65 -13.72
N CYS A 139 4.00 10.86 -13.94
CA CYS A 139 3.95 11.49 -15.25
C CYS A 139 4.25 12.99 -15.19
N ARG A 140 4.54 13.59 -16.33
CA ARG A 140 4.61 15.04 -16.46
C ARG A 140 3.21 15.64 -16.51
N GLU A 141 3.10 16.93 -16.25
CA GLU A 141 1.84 17.65 -16.29
C GLU A 141 1.14 17.56 -17.65
N ASP A 142 1.91 17.64 -18.74
CA ASP A 142 1.39 17.52 -20.12
C ASP A 142 0.93 16.10 -20.49
N GLN A 143 1.22 15.08 -19.69
CA GLN A 143 0.79 13.69 -19.87
C GLN A 143 -0.46 13.32 -19.06
N ILE A 144 -0.91 14.15 -18.13
CA ILE A 144 -1.98 13.82 -17.18
C ILE A 144 -3.29 13.45 -17.90
N GLU A 145 -3.66 14.22 -18.93
CA GLU A 145 -4.91 14.00 -19.66
C GLU A 145 -4.90 12.66 -20.40
N GLU A 146 -3.82 12.37 -21.10
CA GLU A 146 -3.64 11.09 -21.82
C GLU A 146 -3.63 9.89 -20.87
N GLU A 147 -2.85 9.97 -19.78
CA GLU A 147 -2.77 8.90 -18.79
C GLU A 147 -4.11 8.65 -18.08
N THR A 148 -4.86 9.72 -17.80
CA THR A 148 -6.20 9.60 -17.21
C THR A 148 -7.18 8.93 -18.19
N ALA A 149 -7.14 9.31 -19.47
CA ALA A 149 -7.98 8.69 -20.49
C ALA A 149 -7.67 7.20 -20.68
N LEU A 150 -6.38 6.84 -20.67
CA LEU A 150 -5.94 5.44 -20.76
C LEU A 150 -6.35 4.60 -19.53
N TYR A 151 -6.40 5.21 -18.35
CA TYR A 151 -6.81 4.52 -17.13
C TYR A 151 -8.32 4.26 -17.08
N ILE A 152 -9.15 5.15 -17.66
CA ILE A 152 -10.61 5.05 -17.64
C ILE A 152 -11.15 4.05 -18.71
N ASN A 153 -10.44 3.86 -19.81
CA ASN A 153 -10.83 2.97 -20.92
C ASN A 153 -10.32 1.53 -20.72
#